data_71cd02c2a0ae38fbce37d5e86c1eb9ec
#
_entry.id   71cd02c2a0ae38fbce37d5e86c1eb9ec
#
_cell.length_a   1.000
_cell.length_b   1.000
_cell.length_c   1.000
_cell.angle_alpha   90.00
_cell.angle_beta   90.00
_cell.angle_gamma   90.00
#
_symmetry.space_group_name_H-M   'P 1'
#
loop_
_entity.id
_entity.type
_entity.pdbx_description
1 polymer ?
#
loop_
_entity_poly.entity_id
_entity_poly.type
_entity_poly.pdbx_seq_one_letter_code
_entity_poly.pdbx_strand_id
1 'polypeptide(L)'
;ANQWLPVDQYIGGVEHAVLHLLYARFFTRALKTCGYLDVAEPFDGLFTQGMVGHETYKNTEGAWLSPDQVTINDGGAAVHNDDGTTVTVGRSEKMSKSKKNTVDPANIIDTYGADAARLFMLSDSPPERDMEWTDSGIEGAWRYLNRLWRMVDETPTDAGPLSPLNEMDEAAADIVKATHKAIAQVTEALEGFRYNAAVAYIREFSNAVGELDAGLKGAGPARRFAVETLARLANPLMPHITEEMWAALGGDGLLADQLWPSHDPALLVEDTVTLAVQVNGKMRGTIDVAADADK
;
A
#
# COMPACT_ATOMS: atom_id res chain seq x y z
N ALA A 1 27.50 -12.67 -16.40
CA ALA A 1 26.15 -13.26 -16.36
C ALA A 1 25.99 -14.11 -15.09
N ASN A 2 26.85 -15.08 -14.82
CA ASN A 2 26.73 -15.96 -13.64
C ASN A 2 26.73 -15.23 -12.27
N GLN A 3 27.23 -14.01 -12.21
CA GLN A 3 27.19 -13.18 -10.99
C GLN A 3 25.82 -12.61 -10.69
N TRP A 4 24.96 -12.43 -11.72
CA TRP A 4 23.68 -11.73 -11.65
C TRP A 4 22.49 -12.65 -11.91
N LEU A 5 22.73 -13.91 -12.22
CA LEU A 5 21.71 -14.91 -12.52
C LEU A 5 21.85 -16.12 -11.57
N PRO A 6 20.72 -16.72 -11.17
CA PRO A 6 19.35 -16.30 -11.48
C PRO A 6 18.98 -14.98 -10.80
N VAL A 7 17.98 -14.26 -11.31
CA VAL A 7 17.41 -13.07 -10.69
C VAL A 7 16.56 -13.51 -9.48
N ASP A 8 16.74 -12.88 -8.32
CA ASP A 8 16.09 -13.30 -7.08
C ASP A 8 14.57 -13.27 -7.18
N GLN A 9 14.01 -12.21 -7.77
CA GLN A 9 12.57 -12.04 -7.93
C GLN A 9 12.24 -11.35 -9.25
N TYR A 10 11.30 -11.92 -10.01
CA TYR A 10 10.77 -11.32 -11.23
C TYR A 10 9.27 -11.09 -11.09
N ILE A 11 8.83 -9.85 -11.32
CA ILE A 11 7.44 -9.43 -11.14
C ILE A 11 6.92 -8.90 -12.47
N GLY A 12 5.76 -9.39 -12.93
CA GLY A 12 5.14 -8.94 -14.17
C GLY A 12 3.75 -9.52 -14.39
N GLY A 13 3.06 -9.01 -15.42
CA GLY A 13 1.71 -9.47 -15.75
C GLY A 13 1.68 -10.89 -16.34
N VAL A 14 0.57 -11.58 -16.14
CA VAL A 14 0.35 -12.96 -16.61
C VAL A 14 0.42 -13.08 -18.14
N GLU A 15 0.16 -12.02 -18.88
CA GLU A 15 0.24 -11.99 -20.35
C GLU A 15 1.64 -12.33 -20.90
N HIS A 16 2.68 -12.19 -20.09
CA HIS A 16 4.05 -12.52 -20.49
C HIS A 16 4.38 -14.00 -20.33
N ALA A 17 3.51 -14.82 -19.78
CA ALA A 17 3.77 -16.25 -19.56
C ALA A 17 4.09 -17.03 -20.85
N VAL A 18 3.39 -16.73 -21.94
CA VAL A 18 3.60 -17.37 -23.27
C VAL A 18 4.42 -16.52 -24.24
N LEU A 19 4.95 -15.38 -23.80
CA LEU A 19 5.77 -14.48 -24.60
C LEU A 19 7.16 -14.35 -23.99
N HIS A 20 7.39 -13.27 -23.24
CA HIS A 20 8.69 -12.94 -22.67
C HIS A 20 9.24 -14.04 -21.75
N LEU A 21 8.44 -14.61 -20.86
CA LEU A 21 8.90 -15.63 -19.91
C LEU A 21 9.34 -16.90 -20.63
N LEU A 22 8.63 -17.31 -21.70
CA LEU A 22 9.02 -18.46 -22.50
C LEU A 22 10.37 -18.23 -23.18
N TYR A 23 10.57 -17.04 -23.76
CA TYR A 23 11.83 -16.69 -24.40
C TYR A 23 12.98 -16.59 -23.41
N ALA A 24 12.78 -15.96 -22.25
CA ALA A 24 13.79 -15.85 -21.20
C ALA A 24 14.29 -17.23 -20.75
N ARG A 25 13.38 -18.17 -20.50
CA ARG A 25 13.72 -19.56 -20.14
C ARG A 25 14.42 -20.30 -21.26
N PHE A 26 13.94 -20.15 -22.50
CA PHE A 26 14.57 -20.79 -23.66
C PHE A 26 16.02 -20.30 -23.84
N PHE A 27 16.25 -18.99 -23.84
CA PHE A 27 17.58 -18.42 -23.99
C PHE A 27 18.54 -18.84 -22.87
N THR A 28 18.09 -18.81 -21.62
CA THR A 28 18.91 -19.23 -20.49
C THR A 28 19.37 -20.69 -20.63
N ARG A 29 18.45 -21.60 -21.00
CA ARG A 29 18.74 -23.02 -21.22
C ARG A 29 19.66 -23.22 -22.44
N ALA A 30 19.44 -22.50 -23.54
CA ALA A 30 20.29 -22.56 -24.73
C ALA A 30 21.72 -22.08 -24.41
N LEU A 31 21.87 -20.97 -23.73
CA LEU A 31 23.17 -20.44 -23.31
C LEU A 31 23.90 -21.39 -22.36
N LYS A 32 23.17 -22.06 -21.44
CA LYS A 32 23.73 -23.11 -20.60
C LYS A 32 24.25 -24.29 -21.44
N THR A 33 23.45 -24.76 -22.39
CA THR A 33 23.83 -25.87 -23.25
C THR A 33 25.08 -25.52 -24.11
N CYS A 34 25.21 -24.25 -24.50
CA CYS A 34 26.37 -23.75 -25.24
C CYS A 34 27.57 -23.42 -24.35
N GLY A 35 27.50 -23.58 -23.05
CA GLY A 35 28.59 -23.35 -22.09
C GLY A 35 28.83 -21.87 -21.74
N TYR A 36 27.87 -20.97 -22.00
CA TYR A 36 27.95 -19.54 -21.67
C TYR A 36 27.38 -19.20 -20.25
N LEU A 37 26.50 -20.05 -19.73
CA LEU A 37 25.88 -19.90 -18.42
C LEU A 37 25.91 -21.22 -17.62
N ASP A 38 25.93 -21.10 -16.29
CA ASP A 38 25.85 -22.24 -15.37
C ASP A 38 24.42 -22.51 -14.86
N VAL A 39 23.54 -21.51 -14.95
CA VAL A 39 22.15 -21.60 -14.48
C VAL A 39 21.21 -22.10 -15.58
N ALA A 40 20.14 -22.82 -15.23
CA ALA A 40 19.14 -23.36 -16.14
C ALA A 40 17.85 -22.54 -16.21
N GLU A 41 17.56 -21.78 -15.17
CA GLU A 41 16.38 -20.92 -15.08
C GLU A 41 16.82 -19.47 -14.84
N PRO A 42 16.15 -18.47 -15.46
CA PRO A 42 16.54 -17.07 -15.36
C PRO A 42 16.15 -16.41 -14.03
N PHE A 43 15.14 -16.94 -13.35
CA PHE A 43 14.54 -16.37 -12.13
C PHE A 43 14.43 -17.43 -11.04
N ASP A 44 14.78 -17.09 -9.80
CA ASP A 44 14.55 -17.93 -8.62
C ASP A 44 13.09 -17.83 -8.15
N GLY A 45 12.53 -16.62 -8.16
CA GLY A 45 11.14 -16.34 -7.86
C GLY A 45 10.41 -15.67 -9.01
N LEU A 46 9.16 -16.08 -9.27
CA LEU A 46 8.27 -15.45 -10.23
C LEU A 46 6.98 -15.05 -9.52
N PHE A 47 6.65 -13.76 -9.58
CA PHE A 47 5.40 -13.23 -9.07
C PHE A 47 4.55 -12.67 -10.21
N THR A 48 3.36 -13.22 -10.40
CA THR A 48 2.47 -12.83 -11.51
C THR A 48 1.43 -11.84 -11.03
N GLN A 49 1.44 -10.64 -11.61
CA GLN A 49 0.49 -9.57 -11.28
C GLN A 49 -0.83 -9.74 -12.02
N GLY A 50 -1.92 -9.34 -11.35
CA GLY A 50 -3.23 -9.15 -11.96
C GLY A 50 -3.26 -7.96 -12.92
N MET A 51 -4.38 -7.78 -13.57
CA MET A 51 -4.62 -6.76 -14.58
C MET A 51 -5.35 -5.56 -13.98
N VAL A 52 -5.05 -4.36 -14.49
CA VAL A 52 -5.83 -3.17 -14.18
C VAL A 52 -6.95 -3.04 -15.20
N GLY A 53 -8.18 -3.01 -14.71
CA GLY A 53 -9.40 -2.80 -15.48
C GLY A 53 -9.96 -1.39 -15.30
N HIS A 54 -10.78 -0.97 -16.24
CA HIS A 54 -11.60 0.24 -16.16
C HIS A 54 -12.92 0.00 -16.89
N GLU A 55 -13.96 0.69 -16.48
CA GLU A 55 -15.22 0.72 -17.21
C GLU A 55 -15.02 1.09 -18.67
N THR A 56 -15.92 0.64 -19.51
CA THR A 56 -15.91 0.96 -20.93
C THR A 56 -17.07 1.86 -21.27
N TYR A 57 -16.86 2.81 -22.18
CA TYR A 57 -17.84 3.81 -22.54
C TYR A 57 -18.13 3.78 -24.05
N LYS A 58 -19.41 3.89 -24.43
CA LYS A 58 -19.83 3.97 -25.82
C LYS A 58 -20.82 5.11 -26.02
N ASN A 59 -20.67 5.81 -27.13
CA ASN A 59 -21.67 6.77 -27.59
C ASN A 59 -22.90 6.06 -28.17
N THR A 60 -23.90 6.81 -28.59
CA THR A 60 -25.16 6.31 -29.18
C THR A 60 -24.96 5.56 -30.49
N GLU A 61 -23.86 5.77 -31.20
CA GLU A 61 -23.49 5.09 -32.44
C GLU A 61 -22.67 3.80 -32.20
N GLY A 62 -22.35 3.49 -30.92
CA GLY A 62 -21.57 2.31 -30.51
C GLY A 62 -20.06 2.50 -30.61
N ALA A 63 -19.57 3.71 -30.90
CA ALA A 63 -18.13 4.02 -30.89
C ALA A 63 -17.61 4.13 -29.46
N TRP A 64 -16.37 3.65 -29.24
CA TRP A 64 -15.71 3.72 -27.95
C TRP A 64 -15.31 5.16 -27.60
N LEU A 65 -15.57 5.55 -26.37
CA LEU A 65 -15.16 6.83 -25.77
C LEU A 65 -14.10 6.56 -24.71
N SER A 66 -13.20 7.54 -24.54
CA SER A 66 -12.22 7.53 -23.44
C SER A 66 -12.82 8.14 -22.16
N PRO A 67 -12.32 7.79 -20.95
CA PRO A 67 -12.85 8.30 -19.70
C PRO A 67 -12.90 9.83 -19.61
N ASP A 68 -11.91 10.53 -20.17
CA ASP A 68 -11.83 11.99 -20.24
C ASP A 68 -12.93 12.65 -21.11
N GLN A 69 -13.60 11.89 -21.96
CA GLN A 69 -14.73 12.35 -22.80
C GLN A 69 -16.08 12.16 -22.11
N VAL A 70 -16.13 11.60 -20.89
CA VAL A 70 -17.37 11.21 -20.23
C VAL A 70 -17.44 11.82 -18.84
N THR A 71 -18.58 12.42 -18.50
CA THR A 71 -18.90 12.85 -17.13
C THR A 71 -20.04 12.00 -16.59
N ILE A 72 -19.87 11.48 -15.35
CA ILE A 72 -20.92 10.81 -14.60
C ILE A 72 -21.57 11.84 -13.67
N ASN A 73 -22.85 12.12 -13.88
CA ASN A 73 -23.61 13.08 -13.08
C ASN A 73 -23.97 12.50 -11.69
N ASP A 74 -24.35 13.36 -10.74
CA ASP A 74 -24.75 12.97 -9.38
C ASP A 74 -25.86 11.89 -9.34
N GLY A 75 -26.66 11.78 -10.40
CA GLY A 75 -27.67 10.74 -10.58
C GLY A 75 -27.16 9.43 -11.18
N GLY A 76 -25.86 9.28 -11.41
CA GLY A 76 -25.22 8.07 -11.99
C GLY A 76 -25.39 7.96 -13.51
N ALA A 77 -25.92 8.97 -14.20
CA ALA A 77 -26.04 8.97 -15.66
C ALA A 77 -24.73 9.48 -16.29
N ALA A 78 -24.19 8.71 -17.25
CA ALA A 78 -23.01 9.05 -18.01
C ALA A 78 -23.40 9.88 -19.26
N VAL A 79 -22.72 10.99 -19.48
CA VAL A 79 -22.93 11.89 -20.63
C VAL A 79 -21.61 12.23 -21.31
N HIS A 80 -21.66 12.41 -22.62
CA HIS A 80 -20.52 12.83 -23.40
C HIS A 80 -20.26 14.34 -23.17
N ASN A 81 -18.99 14.72 -22.95
CA ASN A 81 -18.63 16.07 -22.52
C ASN A 81 -18.90 17.13 -23.59
N ASP A 82 -18.76 16.78 -24.88
CA ASP A 82 -18.86 17.76 -25.96
C ASP A 82 -20.32 18.15 -26.32
N ASP A 83 -21.24 17.19 -26.26
CA ASP A 83 -22.61 17.36 -26.77
C ASP A 83 -23.73 16.98 -25.78
N GLY A 84 -23.36 16.48 -24.58
CA GLY A 84 -24.31 16.08 -23.55
C GLY A 84 -25.13 14.83 -23.88
N THR A 85 -24.81 14.11 -24.95
CA THR A 85 -25.53 12.89 -25.33
C THR A 85 -25.29 11.77 -24.31
N THR A 86 -26.29 10.87 -24.15
CA THR A 86 -26.20 9.74 -23.23
C THR A 86 -25.10 8.77 -23.66
N VAL A 87 -24.28 8.38 -22.71
CA VAL A 87 -23.20 7.39 -22.87
C VAL A 87 -23.64 6.07 -22.25
N THR A 88 -23.43 4.97 -22.96
CA THR A 88 -23.61 3.62 -22.41
C THR A 88 -22.37 3.21 -21.63
N VAL A 89 -22.52 2.99 -20.32
CA VAL A 89 -21.47 2.45 -19.45
C VAL A 89 -21.51 0.94 -19.58
N GLY A 90 -20.37 0.36 -19.97
CA GLY A 90 -20.16 -1.07 -20.00
C GLY A 90 -19.41 -1.58 -18.77
N ARG A 91 -19.24 -2.89 -18.65
CA ARG A 91 -18.50 -3.49 -17.55
C ARG A 91 -17.03 -3.04 -17.54
N SER A 92 -16.41 -3.15 -16.36
CA SER A 92 -14.96 -3.04 -16.23
C SER A 92 -14.27 -4.18 -16.99
N GLU A 93 -13.30 -3.82 -17.81
CA GLU A 93 -12.51 -4.73 -18.60
C GLU A 93 -11.03 -4.28 -18.59
N LYS A 94 -10.11 -5.21 -18.87
CA LYS A 94 -8.69 -4.88 -19.02
C LYS A 94 -8.52 -3.62 -19.86
N MET A 95 -7.72 -2.67 -19.35
CA MET A 95 -7.39 -1.45 -20.08
C MET A 95 -6.75 -1.77 -21.43
N SER A 96 -7.24 -1.15 -22.49
CA SER A 96 -6.71 -1.29 -23.85
C SER A 96 -6.93 -0.04 -24.69
N LYS A 97 -5.96 0.28 -25.54
CA LYS A 97 -6.07 1.42 -26.47
C LYS A 97 -7.21 1.24 -27.48
N SER A 98 -7.54 0.01 -27.86
CA SER A 98 -8.62 -0.29 -28.82
C SER A 98 -10.01 -0.02 -28.25
N LYS A 99 -10.20 -0.16 -26.94
CA LYS A 99 -11.46 0.16 -26.25
C LYS A 99 -11.46 1.56 -25.66
N LYS A 100 -10.34 2.27 -25.74
CA LYS A 100 -10.13 3.60 -25.18
C LYS A 100 -10.41 3.69 -23.66
N ASN A 101 -10.43 2.59 -22.94
CA ASN A 101 -10.65 2.55 -21.49
C ASN A 101 -9.34 2.63 -20.70
N THR A 102 -8.39 3.40 -21.17
CA THR A 102 -7.10 3.64 -20.53
C THR A 102 -7.13 4.95 -19.78
N VAL A 103 -6.55 4.93 -18.57
CA VAL A 103 -6.28 6.14 -17.78
C VAL A 103 -4.84 6.56 -18.06
N ASP A 104 -4.61 7.84 -18.34
CA ASP A 104 -3.27 8.36 -18.57
C ASP A 104 -2.57 8.58 -17.21
N PRO A 105 -1.47 7.86 -16.92
CA PRO A 105 -0.74 8.06 -15.68
C PRO A 105 -0.20 9.50 -15.50
N ALA A 106 0.11 10.22 -16.59
CA ALA A 106 0.60 11.57 -16.50
C ALA A 106 -0.44 12.51 -15.87
N ASN A 107 -1.71 12.43 -16.30
CA ASN A 107 -2.79 13.22 -15.73
C ASN A 107 -3.00 12.92 -14.23
N ILE A 108 -2.88 11.66 -13.84
CA ILE A 108 -3.01 11.24 -12.44
C ILE A 108 -1.86 11.79 -11.60
N ILE A 109 -0.63 11.69 -12.11
CA ILE A 109 0.55 12.19 -11.41
C ILE A 109 0.51 13.71 -11.27
N ASP A 110 0.09 14.43 -12.32
CA ASP A 110 -0.01 15.88 -12.30
C ASP A 110 -1.11 16.37 -11.34
N THR A 111 -2.18 15.60 -11.17
CA THR A 111 -3.33 15.98 -10.32
C THR A 111 -3.14 15.57 -8.86
N TYR A 112 -2.72 14.34 -8.61
CA TYR A 112 -2.71 13.72 -7.28
C TYR A 112 -1.31 13.39 -6.75
N GLY A 113 -0.29 13.42 -7.63
CA GLY A 113 1.08 13.00 -7.30
C GLY A 113 1.30 11.50 -7.50
N ALA A 114 2.58 11.13 -7.69
CA ALA A 114 2.98 9.74 -7.94
C ALA A 114 2.66 8.83 -6.74
N ASP A 115 2.82 9.32 -5.51
CA ASP A 115 2.56 8.52 -4.30
C ASP A 115 1.08 8.17 -4.12
N ALA A 116 0.16 9.04 -4.54
CA ALA A 116 -1.27 8.71 -4.52
C ALA A 116 -1.59 7.57 -5.50
N ALA A 117 -1.02 7.63 -6.71
CA ALA A 117 -1.16 6.55 -7.68
C ALA A 117 -0.57 5.23 -7.16
N ARG A 118 0.64 5.26 -6.58
CA ARG A 118 1.29 4.09 -5.98
C ARG A 118 0.46 3.51 -4.84
N LEU A 119 0.02 4.36 -3.90
CA LEU A 119 -0.78 3.93 -2.76
C LEU A 119 -2.10 3.29 -3.19
N PHE A 120 -2.80 3.88 -4.17
CA PHE A 120 -4.03 3.31 -4.71
C PHE A 120 -3.79 1.92 -5.29
N MET A 121 -2.78 1.79 -6.17
CA MET A 121 -2.44 0.51 -6.81
C MET A 121 -2.05 -0.59 -5.82
N LEU A 122 -1.40 -0.23 -4.70
CA LEU A 122 -0.91 -1.18 -3.71
C LEU A 122 -1.92 -1.48 -2.59
N SER A 123 -3.00 -0.70 -2.46
CA SER A 123 -3.93 -0.80 -1.33
C SER A 123 -5.21 -1.60 -1.62
N ASP A 124 -5.64 -1.64 -2.88
CA ASP A 124 -6.99 -2.12 -3.23
C ASP A 124 -7.13 -3.63 -3.03
N SER A 125 -6.22 -4.40 -3.59
CA SER A 125 -6.28 -5.86 -3.59
C SER A 125 -4.90 -6.50 -3.54
N PRO A 126 -4.81 -7.80 -3.22
CA PRO A 126 -3.56 -8.53 -3.41
C PRO A 126 -3.03 -8.36 -4.84
N PRO A 127 -1.72 -8.12 -5.03
CA PRO A 127 -1.17 -7.76 -6.34
C PRO A 127 -1.34 -8.81 -7.44
N GLU A 128 -1.62 -10.08 -7.10
CA GLU A 128 -1.94 -11.14 -8.05
C GLU A 128 -3.38 -11.12 -8.57
N ARG A 129 -4.25 -10.29 -7.97
CA ARG A 129 -5.65 -10.14 -8.41
C ARG A 129 -5.81 -8.96 -9.35
N ASP A 130 -6.80 -9.09 -10.24
CA ASP A 130 -7.23 -7.96 -11.04
C ASP A 130 -7.82 -6.88 -10.14
N MET A 131 -7.54 -5.62 -10.47
CA MET A 131 -8.08 -4.46 -9.79
C MET A 131 -8.83 -3.55 -10.77
N GLU A 132 -9.80 -2.81 -10.25
CA GLU A 132 -10.52 -1.81 -11.00
C GLU A 132 -10.03 -0.41 -10.66
N TRP A 133 -9.71 0.37 -11.69
CA TRP A 133 -9.41 1.78 -11.51
C TRP A 133 -10.68 2.55 -11.21
N THR A 134 -10.68 3.34 -10.14
CA THR A 134 -11.79 4.24 -9.77
C THR A 134 -11.27 5.59 -9.32
N ASP A 135 -11.96 6.67 -9.74
CA ASP A 135 -11.58 8.03 -9.34
C ASP A 135 -11.75 8.25 -7.83
N SER A 136 -12.77 7.66 -7.22
CA SER A 136 -12.96 7.72 -5.77
C SER A 136 -11.82 7.05 -4.98
N GLY A 137 -11.22 6.01 -5.55
CA GLY A 137 -10.09 5.29 -4.95
C GLY A 137 -8.83 6.15 -4.92
N ILE A 138 -8.49 6.79 -6.06
CA ILE A 138 -7.31 7.68 -6.12
C ILE A 138 -7.48 8.93 -5.25
N GLU A 139 -8.68 9.53 -5.20
CA GLU A 139 -8.98 10.62 -4.27
C GLU A 139 -8.85 10.20 -2.80
N GLY A 140 -9.29 8.97 -2.48
CA GLY A 140 -9.12 8.39 -1.15
C GLY A 140 -7.66 8.24 -0.76
N ALA A 141 -6.82 7.81 -1.69
CA ALA A 141 -5.38 7.74 -1.49
C ALA A 141 -4.77 9.13 -1.26
N TRP A 142 -5.12 10.11 -2.10
CA TRP A 142 -4.65 11.49 -1.95
C TRP A 142 -5.06 12.12 -0.61
N ARG A 143 -6.30 11.94 -0.17
CA ARG A 143 -6.75 12.42 1.15
C ARG A 143 -5.95 11.79 2.29
N TYR A 144 -5.57 10.52 2.17
CA TYR A 144 -4.75 9.85 3.16
C TYR A 144 -3.33 10.42 3.23
N LEU A 145 -2.67 10.71 2.08
CA LEU A 145 -1.36 11.36 2.06
C LEU A 145 -1.40 12.73 2.75
N ASN A 146 -2.43 13.53 2.49
CA ASN A 146 -2.61 14.82 3.18
C ASN A 146 -2.82 14.66 4.70
N ARG A 147 -3.42 13.55 5.13
CA ARG A 147 -3.53 13.24 6.56
C ARG A 147 -2.18 12.89 7.17
N LEU A 148 -1.36 12.08 6.49
CA LEU A 148 -0.01 11.76 6.95
C LEU A 148 0.83 13.02 7.11
N TRP A 149 0.74 13.95 6.16
CA TRP A 149 1.47 15.22 6.24
C TRP A 149 1.07 16.03 7.49
N ARG A 150 -0.23 16.15 7.75
CA ARG A 150 -0.71 16.87 8.96
C ARG A 150 -0.21 16.25 10.27
N MET A 151 0.01 14.94 10.31
CA MET A 151 0.58 14.29 11.50
C MET A 151 2.01 14.78 11.81
N VAL A 152 2.78 15.17 10.78
CA VAL A 152 4.11 15.75 10.96
C VAL A 152 4.00 17.12 11.63
N ASP A 153 3.08 17.97 11.16
CA ASP A 153 2.86 19.31 11.75
C ASP A 153 2.45 19.25 13.23
N GLU A 154 1.74 18.18 13.61
CA GLU A 154 1.30 17.93 14.99
C GLU A 154 2.35 17.24 15.86
N THR A 155 3.50 16.85 15.28
CA THR A 155 4.54 16.09 15.98
C THR A 155 5.62 17.01 16.50
N PRO A 156 5.94 16.99 17.82
CA PRO A 156 6.99 17.84 18.37
C PRO A 156 8.35 17.52 17.76
N THR A 157 9.06 18.54 17.29
CA THR A 157 10.43 18.39 16.77
C THR A 157 11.47 18.22 17.89
N ASP A 158 11.19 18.73 19.08
CA ASP A 158 12.02 18.60 20.28
C ASP A 158 11.25 17.85 21.37
N ALA A 159 11.00 16.56 21.13
CA ALA A 159 10.24 15.71 22.04
C ALA A 159 11.09 15.07 23.15
N GLY A 160 12.41 15.16 23.06
CA GLY A 160 13.33 14.44 23.94
C GLY A 160 13.35 12.91 23.67
N PRO A 161 14.14 12.18 24.44
CA PRO A 161 14.24 10.72 24.30
C PRO A 161 12.97 10.03 24.78
N LEU A 162 12.71 8.84 24.21
CA LEU A 162 11.62 7.96 24.64
C LEU A 162 11.87 7.52 26.10
N SER A 163 10.90 7.75 26.96
CA SER A 163 10.96 7.32 28.37
C SER A 163 10.63 5.82 28.50
N PRO A 164 11.02 5.15 29.59
CA PRO A 164 10.54 3.80 29.91
C PRO A 164 9.02 3.73 29.95
N LEU A 165 8.42 2.64 29.49
CA LEU A 165 6.97 2.49 29.36
C LEU A 165 6.23 2.68 30.70
N ASN A 166 6.82 2.20 31.82
CA ASN A 166 6.25 2.35 33.15
C ASN A 166 6.29 3.77 33.72
N GLU A 167 6.92 4.69 33.01
CA GLU A 167 6.98 6.12 33.36
C GLU A 167 6.05 6.98 32.51
N MET A 168 5.35 6.37 31.54
CA MET A 168 4.38 7.02 30.66
C MET A 168 2.95 6.79 31.13
N ASP A 169 2.02 7.60 30.63
CA ASP A 169 0.60 7.26 30.71
C ASP A 169 0.31 6.06 29.77
N GLU A 170 -0.69 5.27 30.15
CA GLU A 170 -1.04 4.01 29.47
C GLU A 170 -1.19 4.18 27.94
N ALA A 171 -1.96 5.19 27.51
CA ALA A 171 -2.17 5.44 26.09
C ALA A 171 -0.87 5.81 25.33
N ALA A 172 0.09 6.51 25.97
CA ALA A 172 1.38 6.79 25.37
C ALA A 172 2.26 5.52 25.26
N ALA A 173 2.22 4.69 26.30
CA ALA A 173 2.90 3.38 26.28
C ALA A 173 2.31 2.43 25.22
N ASP A 174 0.99 2.46 25.02
CA ASP A 174 0.31 1.66 24.01
C ASP A 174 0.67 2.09 22.59
N ILE A 175 0.92 3.39 22.32
CA ILE A 175 1.45 3.83 21.04
C ILE A 175 2.85 3.28 20.79
N VAL A 176 3.71 3.18 21.82
CA VAL A 176 5.02 2.54 21.65
C VAL A 176 4.89 1.06 21.31
N LYS A 177 4.02 0.33 21.99
CA LYS A 177 3.73 -1.09 21.69
C LYS A 177 3.16 -1.23 20.27
N ALA A 178 2.17 -0.38 19.90
CA ALA A 178 1.59 -0.36 18.56
C ALA A 178 2.63 -0.09 17.48
N THR A 179 3.64 0.76 17.76
CA THR A 179 4.77 1.00 16.85
C THR A 179 5.56 -0.28 16.60
N HIS A 180 5.93 -1.03 17.64
CA HIS A 180 6.64 -2.30 17.47
C HIS A 180 5.79 -3.36 16.76
N LYS A 181 4.49 -3.42 17.05
CA LYS A 181 3.54 -4.29 16.34
C LYS A 181 3.46 -3.94 14.85
N ALA A 182 3.35 -2.66 14.52
CA ALA A 182 3.32 -2.20 13.13
C ALA A 182 4.61 -2.56 12.38
N ILE A 183 5.80 -2.41 13.00
CA ILE A 183 7.07 -2.83 12.40
C ILE A 183 7.01 -4.33 12.04
N ALA A 184 6.61 -5.19 12.97
CA ALA A 184 6.54 -6.63 12.73
C ALA A 184 5.56 -6.98 11.60
N GLN A 185 4.33 -6.46 11.67
CA GLN A 185 3.26 -6.75 10.70
C GLN A 185 3.58 -6.25 9.30
N VAL A 186 4.08 -5.01 9.18
CA VAL A 186 4.43 -4.43 7.87
C VAL A 186 5.62 -5.15 7.26
N THR A 187 6.64 -5.49 8.05
CA THR A 187 7.81 -6.26 7.58
C THR A 187 7.36 -7.60 6.99
N GLU A 188 6.59 -8.38 7.75
CA GLU A 188 6.09 -9.69 7.28
C GLU A 188 5.22 -9.56 6.03
N ALA A 189 4.38 -8.52 5.97
CA ALA A 189 3.52 -8.29 4.81
C ALA A 189 4.32 -7.92 3.55
N LEU A 190 5.35 -7.08 3.68
CA LEU A 190 6.22 -6.70 2.54
C LEU A 190 7.07 -7.89 2.07
N GLU A 191 7.67 -8.66 2.97
CA GLU A 191 8.43 -9.86 2.63
C GLU A 191 7.56 -10.91 1.92
N GLY A 192 6.28 -11.00 2.29
CA GLY A 192 5.29 -11.88 1.67
C GLY A 192 4.59 -11.32 0.44
N PHE A 193 5.01 -10.17 -0.11
CA PHE A 193 4.35 -9.47 -1.23
C PHE A 193 2.86 -9.14 -0.99
N ARG A 194 2.44 -9.05 0.28
CA ARG A 194 1.08 -8.70 0.69
C ARG A 194 0.94 -7.19 0.88
N TYR A 195 1.15 -6.42 -0.20
CA TYR A 195 1.23 -4.96 -0.14
C TYR A 195 -0.06 -4.31 0.38
N ASN A 196 -1.22 -4.84 0.01
CA ASN A 196 -2.50 -4.35 0.52
C ASN A 196 -2.64 -4.54 2.03
N ALA A 197 -2.13 -5.64 2.58
CA ALA A 197 -2.07 -5.85 4.03
C ALA A 197 -1.08 -4.88 4.68
N ALA A 198 0.11 -4.64 4.09
CA ALA A 198 1.06 -3.65 4.59
C ALA A 198 0.41 -2.25 4.66
N VAL A 199 -0.31 -1.82 3.61
CA VAL A 199 -1.04 -0.55 3.60
C VAL A 199 -2.13 -0.53 4.69
N ALA A 200 -2.86 -1.62 4.90
CA ALA A 200 -3.87 -1.71 5.95
C ALA A 200 -3.25 -1.52 7.35
N TYR A 201 -2.14 -2.20 7.65
CA TYR A 201 -1.42 -2.06 8.92
C TYR A 201 -0.86 -0.64 9.11
N ILE A 202 -0.31 -0.03 8.06
CA ILE A 202 0.16 1.37 8.10
C ILE A 202 -1.00 2.32 8.40
N ARG A 203 -2.18 2.11 7.79
CA ARG A 203 -3.38 2.92 8.05
C ARG A 203 -3.90 2.75 9.47
N GLU A 204 -3.99 1.53 9.95
CA GLU A 204 -4.39 1.21 11.33
C GLU A 204 -3.46 1.88 12.34
N PHE A 205 -2.15 1.71 12.14
CA PHE A 205 -1.15 2.35 12.98
C PHE A 205 -1.25 3.87 12.96
N SER A 206 -1.37 4.50 11.78
CA SER A 206 -1.53 5.95 11.67
C SER A 206 -2.82 6.46 12.34
N ASN A 207 -3.89 5.66 12.36
CA ASN A 207 -5.11 6.00 13.09
C ASN A 207 -4.85 6.06 14.59
N ALA A 208 -4.22 5.02 15.15
CA ALA A 208 -3.88 4.96 16.56
C ALA A 208 -3.00 6.15 17.01
N VAL A 209 -1.97 6.49 16.19
CA VAL A 209 -1.11 7.65 16.46
C VAL A 209 -1.90 8.97 16.44
N GLY A 210 -2.87 9.08 15.52
CA GLY A 210 -3.74 10.26 15.39
C GLY A 210 -4.68 10.47 16.58
N GLU A 211 -5.01 9.42 17.32
CA GLU A 211 -5.90 9.46 18.49
C GLU A 211 -5.17 9.77 19.81
N LEU A 212 -3.81 9.77 19.79
CA LEU A 212 -3.02 10.03 20.99
C LEU A 212 -3.20 11.49 21.46
N ASP A 213 -3.68 11.67 22.70
CA ASP A 213 -3.76 12.99 23.33
C ASP A 213 -2.36 13.52 23.67
N ALA A 214 -2.03 14.69 23.12
CA ALA A 214 -0.73 15.34 23.31
C ALA A 214 -0.48 15.79 24.75
N GLY A 215 -1.52 15.93 25.58
CA GLY A 215 -1.42 16.34 26.99
C GLY A 215 -0.97 15.22 27.95
N LEU A 216 -0.90 13.98 27.48
CA LEU A 216 -0.52 12.84 28.32
C LEU A 216 1.00 12.80 28.57
N LYS A 217 1.38 12.29 29.73
CA LYS A 217 2.78 12.11 30.08
C LYS A 217 3.45 11.09 29.13
N GLY A 218 4.52 11.49 28.49
CA GLY A 218 5.24 10.66 27.52
C GLY A 218 4.67 10.70 26.10
N ALA A 219 3.56 11.38 25.85
CA ALA A 219 2.92 11.44 24.54
C ALA A 219 3.80 12.09 23.47
N GLY A 220 4.52 13.15 23.77
CA GLY A 220 5.42 13.81 22.80
C GLY A 220 6.49 12.89 22.24
N PRO A 221 7.35 12.27 23.08
CA PRO A 221 8.36 11.30 22.64
C PRO A 221 7.75 10.07 21.97
N ALA A 222 6.61 9.53 22.47
CA ALA A 222 5.93 8.39 21.88
C ALA A 222 5.41 8.71 20.48
N ARG A 223 4.76 9.87 20.29
CA ARG A 223 4.29 10.35 18.98
C ARG A 223 5.43 10.54 18.01
N ARG A 224 6.53 11.16 18.47
CA ARG A 224 7.73 11.36 17.66
C ARG A 224 8.29 10.03 17.15
N PHE A 225 8.53 9.09 18.03
CA PHE A 225 8.98 7.75 17.69
C PHE A 225 8.04 7.03 16.71
N ALA A 226 6.73 7.13 16.95
CA ALA A 226 5.72 6.53 16.09
C ALA A 226 5.68 7.15 14.69
N VAL A 227 5.73 8.48 14.55
CA VAL A 227 5.65 9.15 13.24
C VAL A 227 6.92 8.96 12.43
N GLU A 228 8.10 8.98 13.05
CA GLU A 228 9.36 8.61 12.38
C GLU A 228 9.34 7.17 11.88
N THR A 229 8.83 6.25 12.69
CA THR A 229 8.69 4.84 12.30
C THR A 229 7.66 4.69 11.19
N LEU A 230 6.53 5.39 11.27
CA LEU A 230 5.50 5.40 10.25
C LEU A 230 6.06 5.85 8.89
N ALA A 231 6.89 6.90 8.86
CA ALA A 231 7.55 7.36 7.65
C ALA A 231 8.47 6.26 7.07
N ARG A 232 9.27 5.58 7.91
CA ARG A 232 10.14 4.46 7.48
C ARG A 232 9.34 3.29 6.90
N LEU A 233 8.27 2.86 7.58
CA LEU A 233 7.43 1.74 7.12
C LEU A 233 6.69 2.05 5.82
N ALA A 234 6.30 3.30 5.63
CA ALA A 234 5.57 3.75 4.45
C ALA A 234 6.49 4.07 3.25
N ASN A 235 7.78 4.32 3.47
CA ASN A 235 8.72 4.75 2.43
C ASN A 235 8.76 3.86 1.18
N PRO A 236 8.79 2.51 1.25
CA PRO A 236 8.79 1.68 0.05
C PRO A 236 7.52 1.84 -0.80
N LEU A 237 6.41 2.25 -0.19
CA LEU A 237 5.10 2.37 -0.83
C LEU A 237 4.84 3.79 -1.34
N MET A 238 5.25 4.80 -0.56
CA MET A 238 5.00 6.24 -0.79
C MET A 238 6.29 7.06 -0.58
N PRO A 239 7.30 6.87 -1.45
CA PRO A 239 8.65 7.40 -1.19
C PRO A 239 8.73 8.92 -1.12
N HIS A 240 8.00 9.65 -1.97
CA HIS A 240 8.16 11.11 -2.03
C HIS A 240 7.65 11.80 -0.77
N ILE A 241 6.44 11.49 -0.34
CA ILE A 241 5.89 12.13 0.87
C ILE A 241 6.66 11.72 2.12
N THR A 242 7.15 10.49 2.20
CA THR A 242 7.86 10.03 3.38
C THR A 242 9.27 10.60 3.50
N GLU A 243 9.95 10.89 2.38
CA GLU A 243 11.20 11.66 2.37
C GLU A 243 10.96 13.08 2.87
N GLU A 244 9.89 13.74 2.42
CA GLU A 244 9.52 15.08 2.92
C GLU A 244 9.13 15.05 4.40
N MET A 245 8.40 14.02 4.86
CA MET A 245 8.08 13.82 6.27
C MET A 245 9.36 13.66 7.10
N TRP A 246 10.31 12.86 6.63
CA TRP A 246 11.59 12.63 7.29
C TRP A 246 12.39 13.92 7.44
N ALA A 247 12.51 14.70 6.37
CA ALA A 247 13.19 16.00 6.38
C ALA A 247 12.49 16.99 7.33
N ALA A 248 11.16 17.08 7.31
CA ALA A 248 10.38 17.98 8.17
C ALA A 248 10.50 17.61 9.67
N LEU A 249 10.64 16.31 9.94
CA LEU A 249 10.96 15.80 11.29
C LEU A 249 12.43 16.04 11.69
N GLY A 250 13.29 16.61 10.85
CA GLY A 250 14.70 16.86 11.12
C GLY A 250 15.59 15.64 10.98
N GLY A 251 15.15 14.64 10.19
CA GLY A 251 15.97 13.50 9.82
C GLY A 251 17.16 13.91 8.94
N ASP A 252 18.29 13.24 9.08
CA ASP A 252 19.49 13.49 8.30
C ASP A 252 19.59 12.52 7.11
N GLY A 253 20.00 13.04 5.95
CA GLY A 253 20.11 12.28 4.71
C GLY A 253 18.77 11.80 4.15
N LEU A 254 18.80 10.86 3.21
CA LEU A 254 17.59 10.25 2.66
C LEU A 254 17.03 9.20 3.61
N LEU A 255 15.73 9.16 3.71
CA LEU A 255 15.02 8.12 4.46
C LEU A 255 15.26 6.72 3.85
N ALA A 256 15.33 6.65 2.53
CA ALA A 256 15.62 5.41 1.80
C ALA A 256 16.98 4.79 2.14
N ASP A 257 17.95 5.59 2.62
CA ASP A 257 19.28 5.13 3.04
C ASP A 257 19.31 4.71 4.52
N GLN A 258 18.22 4.92 5.27
CA GLN A 258 18.13 4.54 6.67
C GLN A 258 17.89 3.03 6.82
N LEU A 259 18.40 2.47 7.90
CA LEU A 259 18.13 1.07 8.24
C LEU A 259 16.64 0.85 8.48
N TRP A 260 16.16 -0.30 8.01
CA TRP A 260 14.80 -0.74 8.32
C TRP A 260 14.60 -0.87 9.83
N PRO A 261 13.47 -0.39 10.39
CA PRO A 261 13.27 -0.42 11.82
C PRO A 261 13.12 -1.86 12.35
N SER A 262 13.67 -2.12 13.53
CA SER A 262 13.51 -3.39 14.23
C SER A 262 12.48 -3.28 15.35
N HIS A 263 11.76 -4.35 15.62
CA HIS A 263 10.82 -4.43 16.73
C HIS A 263 11.43 -5.18 17.92
N ASP A 264 10.93 -4.88 19.12
CA ASP A 264 11.22 -5.68 20.32
C ASP A 264 10.15 -6.77 20.44
N PRO A 265 10.52 -8.07 20.38
CA PRO A 265 9.56 -9.17 20.51
C PRO A 265 8.82 -9.20 21.86
N ALA A 266 9.41 -8.64 22.92
CA ALA A 266 8.75 -8.57 24.22
C ALA A 266 7.54 -7.63 24.23
N LEU A 267 7.51 -6.66 23.32
CA LEU A 267 6.40 -5.70 23.17
C LEU A 267 5.29 -6.19 22.22
N LEU A 268 5.48 -7.36 21.60
CA LEU A 268 4.46 -7.99 20.75
C LEU A 268 3.54 -8.94 21.53
N VAL A 269 3.88 -9.25 22.77
CA VAL A 269 3.06 -10.13 23.60
C VAL A 269 1.82 -9.36 24.03
N GLU A 270 0.67 -9.80 23.55
CA GLU A 270 -0.62 -9.27 23.96
C GLU A 270 -1.09 -10.04 25.21
N ASP A 271 -1.38 -9.32 26.29
CA ASP A 271 -1.92 -9.92 27.50
C ASP A 271 -3.39 -10.36 27.32
N THR A 272 -4.03 -9.90 26.24
CA THR A 272 -5.45 -10.18 25.92
C THR A 272 -5.60 -10.63 24.47
N VAL A 273 -6.59 -11.49 24.22
CA VAL A 273 -7.03 -11.92 22.89
C VAL A 273 -8.48 -11.47 22.70
N THR A 274 -8.75 -10.73 21.63
CA THR A 274 -10.11 -10.33 21.26
C THR A 274 -10.82 -11.48 20.55
N LEU A 275 -11.88 -12.00 21.17
CA LEU A 275 -12.73 -13.05 20.61
C LEU A 275 -14.01 -12.47 20.02
N ALA A 276 -14.32 -12.88 18.78
CA ALA A 276 -15.59 -12.54 18.15
C ALA A 276 -16.74 -13.38 18.74
N VAL A 277 -17.73 -12.73 19.32
CA VAL A 277 -18.96 -13.36 19.83
C VAL A 277 -19.96 -13.49 18.66
N GLN A 278 -20.31 -14.71 18.31
CA GLN A 278 -21.28 -14.98 17.25
C GLN A 278 -22.56 -15.63 17.81
N VAL A 279 -23.70 -15.18 17.29
CA VAL A 279 -25.00 -15.80 17.54
C VAL A 279 -25.60 -16.20 16.19
N ASN A 280 -25.84 -17.48 16.00
CA ASN A 280 -26.34 -18.05 14.73
C ASN A 280 -25.47 -17.66 13.52
N GLY A 281 -24.13 -17.70 13.67
CA GLY A 281 -23.17 -17.37 12.60
C GLY A 281 -23.04 -15.86 12.28
N LYS A 282 -23.73 -14.98 13.02
CA LYS A 282 -23.58 -13.53 12.86
C LYS A 282 -22.82 -12.95 14.04
N MET A 283 -21.78 -12.16 13.77
CA MET A 283 -21.04 -11.44 14.79
C MET A 283 -21.97 -10.47 15.52
N ARG A 284 -21.97 -10.49 16.85
CA ARG A 284 -22.80 -9.66 17.71
C ARG A 284 -21.99 -8.73 18.61
N GLY A 285 -20.70 -8.98 18.72
CA GLY A 285 -19.77 -8.18 19.51
C GLY A 285 -18.43 -8.85 19.59
N THR A 286 -17.52 -8.23 20.33
CA THR A 286 -16.21 -8.77 20.70
C THR A 286 -16.06 -8.75 22.21
N ILE A 287 -15.28 -9.68 22.74
CA ILE A 287 -14.82 -9.67 24.15
C ILE A 287 -13.32 -9.84 24.16
N ASP A 288 -12.67 -9.10 25.06
CA ASP A 288 -11.25 -9.28 25.33
C ASP A 288 -11.10 -10.24 26.50
N VAL A 289 -10.31 -11.27 26.30
CA VAL A 289 -10.00 -12.27 27.32
C VAL A 289 -8.48 -12.32 27.52
N ALA A 290 -8.02 -12.65 28.72
CA ALA A 290 -6.59 -12.85 28.94
C ALA A 290 -6.06 -13.94 28.01
N ALA A 291 -4.85 -13.71 27.47
CA ALA A 291 -4.24 -14.64 26.48
C ALA A 291 -4.02 -16.06 27.07
N ASP A 292 -3.91 -16.16 28.38
CA ASP A 292 -3.74 -17.40 29.17
C ASP A 292 -5.06 -17.90 29.79
N ALA A 293 -6.21 -17.30 29.45
CA ALA A 293 -7.51 -17.72 29.96
C ALA A 293 -7.83 -19.16 29.52
N ASP A 294 -8.13 -20.03 30.48
CA ASP A 294 -8.63 -21.38 30.21
C ASP A 294 -10.03 -21.33 29.56
N LYS A 295 -10.29 -22.30 28.68
CA LYS A 295 -11.56 -22.41 27.92
C LYS A 295 -12.74 -22.75 28.82
#